data_f9a2cdeefbb4d23a4637930e84dfc1b4
#
_entry.id   f9a2cdeefbb4d23a4637930e84dfc1b4
#
_cell.length_a   1.000
_cell.length_b   1.000
_cell.length_c   1.000
_cell.angle_alpha   90.00
_cell.angle_beta   90.00
_cell.angle_gamma   90.00
#
_symmetry.space_group_name_H-M   'P 1'
#
loop_
_entity.id
_entity.type
_entity.pdbx_description
1 polymer ?
#
loop_
_entity_poly.entity_id
_entity_poly.type
_entity_poly.pdbx_seq_one_letter_code
_entity_poly.pdbx_strand_id
1 'polypeptide(L)'
;MADMHHHHLNLNLPQPHYFAAPASLVRRFFAFVLDLFVVQFFLLGPFQGVFGRFFPPEVLQKFDFQALRSMLESNPQLSSTVFFLSLGAGAVALLYFSLLQFFMHKTIGMHLLGIDLLVGGSTKADSSLSFWQCFVRNLFVIPVFPFILFWIIDPLFMFFNQHHQRLLEKWSRTRMIQMMEL
;
A
#
# COMPACT_ATOMS: atom_id res chain seq x y z
N MET A 1 33.44 32.64 -44.26
CA MET A 1 32.98 32.06 -43.02
C MET A 1 31.54 32.45 -42.89
N ALA A 2 30.63 31.52 -43.12
CA ALA A 2 29.20 31.77 -43.17
C ALA A 2 28.63 31.34 -41.77
N ASP A 3 28.12 32.32 -41.04
CA ASP A 3 27.39 32.09 -39.79
C ASP A 3 26.07 31.38 -40.09
N MET A 4 26.01 30.08 -39.78
CA MET A 4 24.76 29.34 -39.75
C MET A 4 23.99 29.69 -38.46
N HIS A 5 23.11 30.69 -38.53
CA HIS A 5 22.10 30.94 -37.52
C HIS A 5 21.15 29.74 -37.45
N HIS A 6 21.32 28.89 -36.45
CA HIS A 6 20.34 27.91 -36.09
C HIS A 6 19.09 28.64 -35.58
N HIS A 7 18.11 28.85 -36.45
CA HIS A 7 16.76 29.20 -36.05
C HIS A 7 16.17 28.01 -35.26
N HIS A 8 16.24 28.05 -33.94
CA HIS A 8 15.41 27.20 -33.09
C HIS A 8 13.94 27.58 -33.34
N LEU A 9 13.28 26.75 -34.15
CA LEU A 9 11.84 26.80 -34.30
C LEU A 9 11.22 26.50 -32.92
N ASN A 10 10.87 27.57 -32.15
CA ASN A 10 10.04 27.47 -30.97
C ASN A 10 8.64 27.11 -31.45
N LEU A 11 8.42 25.79 -31.68
CA LEU A 11 7.08 25.25 -31.84
C LEU A 11 6.39 25.36 -30.48
N ASN A 12 5.59 26.42 -30.29
CA ASN A 12 4.64 26.55 -29.19
C ASN A 12 3.56 25.46 -29.35
N LEU A 13 3.94 24.20 -29.10
CA LEU A 13 2.99 23.12 -29.01
C LEU A 13 2.11 23.39 -27.79
N PRO A 14 0.78 23.24 -27.90
CA PRO A 14 -0.10 23.37 -26.76
C PRO A 14 0.36 22.40 -25.69
N GLN A 15 0.67 22.92 -24.50
CA GLN A 15 1.07 22.12 -23.35
C GLN A 15 -0.13 21.25 -22.95
N PRO A 16 0.03 19.93 -22.84
CA PRO A 16 -1.06 19.07 -22.43
C PRO A 16 -1.54 19.51 -21.03
N HIS A 17 -2.81 19.78 -20.91
CA HIS A 17 -3.43 20.14 -19.63
C HIS A 17 -3.71 18.85 -18.86
N TYR A 18 -2.95 18.60 -17.80
CA TYR A 18 -3.19 17.51 -16.86
C TYR A 18 -4.09 17.97 -15.73
N PHE A 19 -5.09 17.16 -15.41
CA PHE A 19 -5.88 17.36 -14.21
C PHE A 19 -5.82 16.13 -13.30
N ALA A 20 -5.84 16.39 -11.99
CA ALA A 20 -5.81 15.36 -10.97
C ALA A 20 -7.22 14.84 -10.70
N ALA A 21 -7.53 13.63 -11.15
CA ALA A 21 -8.79 12.95 -10.87
C ALA A 21 -8.61 11.91 -9.75
N PRO A 22 -9.66 11.61 -8.96
CA PRO A 22 -9.60 10.50 -8.01
C PRO A 22 -9.28 9.19 -8.74
N ALA A 23 -8.31 8.42 -8.26
CA ALA A 23 -7.98 7.13 -8.85
C ALA A 23 -9.16 6.17 -8.73
N SER A 24 -9.46 5.40 -9.80
CA SER A 24 -10.55 4.44 -9.80
C SER A 24 -10.34 3.33 -8.77
N LEU A 25 -11.44 2.80 -8.20
CA LEU A 25 -11.39 1.74 -7.19
C LEU A 25 -10.67 0.49 -7.70
N VAL A 26 -10.92 0.13 -8.96
CA VAL A 26 -10.30 -1.04 -9.61
C VAL A 26 -8.77 -0.88 -9.68
N ARG A 27 -8.27 0.28 -10.10
CA ARG A 27 -6.83 0.54 -10.14
C ARG A 27 -6.20 0.50 -8.75
N ARG A 28 -6.87 1.07 -7.73
CA ARG A 28 -6.39 1.01 -6.34
C ARG A 28 -6.30 -0.42 -5.83
N PHE A 29 -7.30 -1.25 -6.16
CA PHE A 29 -7.31 -2.66 -5.80
C PHE A 29 -6.14 -3.41 -6.45
N PHE A 30 -5.94 -3.26 -7.76
CA PHE A 30 -4.83 -3.92 -8.45
C PHE A 30 -3.46 -3.39 -8.00
N ALA A 31 -3.32 -2.09 -7.70
CA ALA A 31 -2.10 -1.56 -7.11
C ALA A 31 -1.77 -2.26 -5.78
N PHE A 32 -2.77 -2.39 -4.91
CA PHE A 32 -2.60 -3.07 -3.64
C PHE A 32 -2.25 -4.56 -3.81
N VAL A 33 -2.91 -5.28 -4.74
CA VAL A 33 -2.59 -6.68 -5.04
C VAL A 33 -1.14 -6.82 -5.52
N LEU A 34 -0.67 -5.95 -6.42
CA LEU A 34 0.72 -5.94 -6.87
C LEU A 34 1.69 -5.69 -5.71
N ASP A 35 1.38 -4.74 -4.83
CA ASP A 35 2.19 -4.47 -3.65
C ASP A 35 2.22 -5.68 -2.69
N LEU A 36 1.10 -6.38 -2.52
CA LEU A 36 1.07 -7.62 -1.73
C LEU A 36 1.99 -8.70 -2.32
N PHE A 37 2.05 -8.85 -3.65
CA PHE A 37 3.02 -9.74 -4.29
C PHE A 37 4.46 -9.33 -3.97
N VAL A 38 4.79 -8.04 -4.07
CA VAL A 38 6.13 -7.54 -3.74
C VAL A 38 6.46 -7.85 -2.27
N VAL A 39 5.55 -7.53 -1.34
CA VAL A 39 5.73 -7.80 0.09
C VAL A 39 5.89 -9.30 0.33
N GLN A 40 5.03 -10.14 -0.26
CA GLN A 40 5.03 -11.58 -0.07
C GLN A 40 6.35 -12.22 -0.56
N PHE A 41 6.81 -11.89 -1.76
CA PHE A 41 7.99 -12.54 -2.33
C PHE A 41 9.30 -11.98 -1.80
N PHE A 42 9.42 -10.66 -1.66
CA PHE A 42 10.70 -10.03 -1.34
C PHE A 42 10.90 -9.77 0.15
N LEU A 43 9.85 -9.45 0.89
CA LEU A 43 9.95 -9.09 2.31
C LEU A 43 9.59 -10.26 3.23
N LEU A 44 8.50 -10.97 2.95
CA LEU A 44 8.02 -12.05 3.79
C LEU A 44 8.57 -13.42 3.42
N GLY A 45 9.19 -13.57 2.24
CA GLY A 45 9.82 -14.82 1.81
C GLY A 45 10.74 -15.44 2.86
N PRO A 46 11.66 -14.67 3.47
CA PRO A 46 12.53 -15.18 4.56
C PRO A 46 11.76 -15.68 5.78
N PHE A 47 10.63 -15.05 6.10
CA PHE A 47 9.79 -15.44 7.25
C PHE A 47 9.05 -16.75 7.02
N GLN A 48 8.74 -17.13 5.77
CA GLN A 48 8.08 -18.40 5.45
C GLN A 48 8.89 -19.61 5.92
N GLY A 49 10.20 -19.57 5.76
CA GLY A 49 11.09 -20.62 6.24
C GLY A 49 11.07 -20.77 7.77
N VAL A 50 10.89 -19.67 8.48
CA VAL A 50 10.77 -19.66 9.94
C VAL A 50 9.40 -20.22 10.35
N PHE A 51 8.31 -19.76 9.73
CA PHE A 51 6.95 -20.29 9.98
C PHE A 51 6.87 -21.79 9.72
N GLY A 52 7.47 -22.28 8.62
CA GLY A 52 7.44 -23.69 8.26
C GLY A 52 8.14 -24.62 9.27
N ARG A 53 9.00 -24.09 10.14
CA ARG A 53 9.63 -24.89 11.23
C ARG A 53 8.68 -25.14 12.40
N PHE A 54 7.66 -24.32 12.58
CA PHE A 54 6.73 -24.42 13.71
C PHE A 54 5.47 -25.20 13.37
N PHE A 55 5.16 -25.36 12.08
CA PHE A 55 3.94 -26.04 11.65
C PHE A 55 4.25 -27.29 10.84
N PRO A 56 3.58 -28.42 11.14
CA PRO A 56 3.66 -29.60 10.29
C PRO A 56 3.21 -29.27 8.86
N PRO A 57 3.92 -29.78 7.83
CA PRO A 57 3.57 -29.52 6.44
C PRO A 57 2.13 -29.92 6.08
N GLU A 58 1.60 -30.92 6.76
CA GLU A 58 0.22 -31.40 6.57
C GLU A 58 -0.83 -30.36 6.93
N VAL A 59 -0.60 -29.59 8.01
CA VAL A 59 -1.51 -28.53 8.46
C VAL A 59 -1.47 -27.34 7.50
N LEU A 60 -0.28 -27.02 6.99
CA LEU A 60 -0.10 -25.91 6.03
C LEU A 60 -0.67 -26.24 4.65
N GLN A 61 -0.49 -27.49 4.17
CA GLN A 61 -0.96 -27.90 2.85
C GLN A 61 -2.49 -28.04 2.77
N LYS A 62 -3.12 -28.54 3.83
CA LYS A 62 -4.57 -28.74 3.86
C LYS A 62 -5.36 -27.52 4.31
N PHE A 63 -4.71 -26.44 4.74
CA PHE A 63 -5.36 -25.26 5.34
C PHE A 63 -6.40 -25.64 6.41
N ASP A 64 -6.06 -26.63 7.26
CA ASP A 64 -6.96 -27.08 8.31
C ASP A 64 -6.97 -26.10 9.49
N PHE A 65 -7.95 -25.18 9.46
CA PHE A 65 -8.11 -24.18 10.50
C PHE A 65 -8.42 -24.78 11.88
N GLN A 66 -9.09 -25.93 11.95
CA GLN A 66 -9.40 -26.56 13.24
C GLN A 66 -8.14 -27.17 13.85
N ALA A 67 -7.33 -27.87 13.06
CA ALA A 67 -6.05 -28.39 13.52
C ALA A 67 -5.10 -27.26 13.92
N LEU A 68 -5.02 -26.18 13.14
CA LEU A 68 -4.22 -25.01 13.46
C LEU A 68 -4.65 -24.37 14.79
N ARG A 69 -5.94 -24.17 14.98
CA ARG A 69 -6.50 -23.60 16.20
C ARG A 69 -6.20 -24.48 17.42
N SER A 70 -6.44 -25.78 17.34
CA SER A 70 -6.17 -26.73 18.42
C SER A 70 -4.70 -26.76 18.82
N MET A 71 -3.78 -26.68 17.83
CA MET A 71 -2.34 -26.59 18.09
C MET A 71 -1.96 -25.30 18.81
N LEU A 72 -2.55 -24.16 18.44
CA LEU A 72 -2.28 -22.88 19.09
C LEU A 72 -2.87 -22.82 20.51
N GLU A 73 -4.07 -23.38 20.73
CA GLU A 73 -4.70 -23.44 22.04
C GLU A 73 -3.99 -24.40 22.99
N SER A 74 -3.46 -25.53 22.49
CA SER A 74 -2.72 -26.53 23.30
C SER A 74 -1.28 -26.11 23.62
N ASN A 75 -0.69 -25.17 22.89
CA ASN A 75 0.69 -24.75 23.08
C ASN A 75 0.81 -23.22 23.18
N PRO A 76 0.75 -22.65 24.40
CA PRO A 76 0.86 -21.21 24.61
C PRO A 76 2.16 -20.59 24.10
N GLN A 77 3.27 -21.36 24.12
CA GLN A 77 4.56 -20.90 23.63
C GLN A 77 4.57 -20.78 22.10
N LEU A 78 3.93 -21.72 21.41
CA LEU A 78 3.74 -21.65 19.97
C LEU A 78 2.84 -20.43 19.61
N SER A 79 1.75 -20.25 20.33
CA SER A 79 0.83 -19.13 20.13
C SER A 79 1.54 -17.78 20.27
N SER A 80 2.34 -17.59 21.32
CA SER A 80 3.12 -16.36 21.51
C SER A 80 4.15 -16.15 20.42
N THR A 81 4.86 -17.22 19.99
CA THR A 81 5.83 -17.14 18.91
C THR A 81 5.18 -16.72 17.60
N VAL A 82 4.05 -17.32 17.23
CA VAL A 82 3.28 -16.97 16.02
C VAL A 82 2.79 -15.53 16.09
N PHE A 83 2.31 -15.08 17.26
CA PHE A 83 1.90 -13.70 17.47
C PHE A 83 3.06 -12.71 17.20
N PHE A 84 4.22 -12.92 17.80
CA PHE A 84 5.38 -12.04 17.59
C PHE A 84 5.92 -12.08 16.16
N LEU A 85 5.93 -13.26 15.52
CA LEU A 85 6.30 -13.36 14.09
C LEU A 85 5.31 -12.61 13.20
N SER A 86 4.02 -12.72 13.45
CA SER A 86 2.98 -12.00 12.70
C SER A 86 3.09 -10.48 12.90
N LEU A 87 3.36 -10.05 14.13
CA LEU A 87 3.60 -8.65 14.45
C LEU A 87 4.85 -8.12 13.73
N GLY A 88 5.94 -8.89 13.74
CA GLY A 88 7.18 -8.55 13.03
C GLY A 88 6.99 -8.46 11.52
N ALA A 89 6.30 -9.43 10.92
CA ALA A 89 5.96 -9.42 9.50
C ALA A 89 5.07 -8.20 9.14
N GLY A 90 4.07 -7.91 9.97
CA GLY A 90 3.23 -6.72 9.82
C GLY A 90 4.01 -5.42 9.93
N ALA A 91 4.95 -5.32 10.87
CA ALA A 91 5.82 -4.16 11.02
C ALA A 91 6.72 -3.94 9.79
N VAL A 92 7.32 -4.99 9.24
CA VAL A 92 8.13 -4.93 8.02
C VAL A 92 7.29 -4.45 6.84
N ALA A 93 6.09 -5.00 6.66
CA ALA A 93 5.18 -4.59 5.61
C ALA A 93 4.72 -3.13 5.80
N LEU A 94 4.40 -2.72 7.03
CA LEU A 94 4.03 -1.33 7.35
C LEU A 94 5.16 -0.35 7.02
N LEU A 95 6.40 -0.70 7.36
CA LEU A 95 7.57 0.11 7.02
C LEU A 95 7.77 0.20 5.51
N TYR A 96 7.63 -0.89 4.77
CA TYR A 96 7.68 -0.89 3.31
C TYR A 96 6.71 0.14 2.71
N PHE A 97 5.41 0.03 3.04
CA PHE A 97 4.40 0.94 2.53
C PHE A 97 4.65 2.39 2.94
N SER A 98 4.99 2.61 4.22
CA SER A 98 5.16 3.95 4.76
C SER A 98 6.39 4.66 4.21
N LEU A 99 7.52 3.97 4.10
CA LEU A 99 8.76 4.54 3.58
C LEU A 99 8.67 4.84 2.09
N LEU A 100 8.14 3.91 1.28
CA LEU A 100 7.96 4.15 -0.15
C LEU A 100 7.03 5.35 -0.42
N GLN A 101 5.90 5.41 0.29
CA GLN A 101 4.98 6.54 0.15
C GLN A 101 5.58 7.85 0.65
N PHE A 102 6.42 7.81 1.69
CA PHE A 102 7.10 9.00 2.20
C PHE A 102 8.14 9.54 1.22
N PHE A 103 9.01 8.66 0.66
CA PHE A 103 10.08 9.09 -0.23
C PHE A 103 9.65 9.30 -1.68
N MET A 104 8.76 8.44 -2.19
CA MET A 104 8.38 8.42 -3.61
C MET A 104 6.95 8.88 -3.87
N HIS A 105 6.17 9.20 -2.83
CA HIS A 105 4.74 9.55 -2.91
C HIS A 105 3.86 8.43 -3.52
N LYS A 106 4.41 7.25 -3.72
CA LYS A 106 3.75 6.08 -4.31
C LYS A 106 4.45 4.77 -3.91
N THR A 107 3.72 3.68 -3.96
CA THR A 107 4.26 2.33 -3.84
C THR A 107 4.63 1.77 -5.22
N ILE A 108 5.24 0.60 -5.28
CA ILE A 108 5.59 -0.05 -6.55
C ILE A 108 4.31 -0.33 -7.37
N GLY A 109 3.27 -0.89 -6.72
CA GLY A 109 1.99 -1.16 -7.38
C GLY A 109 1.29 0.12 -7.87
N MET A 110 1.32 1.19 -7.07
CA MET A 110 0.81 2.50 -7.46
C MET A 110 1.58 3.08 -8.65
N HIS A 111 2.91 2.95 -8.65
CA HIS A 111 3.75 3.42 -9.75
C HIS A 111 3.40 2.73 -11.08
N LEU A 112 3.24 1.40 -11.07
CA LEU A 112 2.88 0.61 -12.26
C LEU A 112 1.50 0.98 -12.83
N LEU A 113 0.58 1.44 -11.99
CA LEU A 113 -0.79 1.80 -12.39
C LEU A 113 -1.03 3.31 -12.56
N GLY A 114 0.03 4.13 -12.49
CA GLY A 114 -0.06 5.57 -12.67
C GLY A 114 -0.89 6.26 -11.59
N ILE A 115 -0.78 5.80 -10.33
CA ILE A 115 -1.46 6.38 -9.18
C ILE A 115 -0.45 7.16 -8.35
N ASP A 116 -0.78 8.38 -8.00
CA ASP A 116 0.01 9.22 -7.11
C ASP A 116 -0.75 9.51 -5.81
N LEU A 117 0.01 9.81 -4.75
CA LEU A 117 -0.54 10.16 -3.45
C LEU A 117 -0.37 11.67 -3.21
N LEU A 118 -1.48 12.34 -2.89
CA LEU A 118 -1.47 13.76 -2.54
C LEU A 118 -1.94 13.98 -1.11
N VAL A 119 -1.48 15.09 -0.53
CA VAL A 119 -2.04 15.63 0.72
C VAL A 119 -3.42 16.22 0.43
N GLY A 120 -4.42 15.88 1.24
CA GLY A 120 -5.78 16.35 1.07
C GLY A 120 -5.87 17.88 1.10
N GLY A 121 -6.49 18.45 0.06
CA GLY A 121 -6.59 19.90 -0.13
C GLY A 121 -5.52 20.53 -1.02
N SER A 122 -4.42 19.82 -1.31
CA SER A 122 -3.42 20.28 -2.28
C SER A 122 -3.78 19.84 -3.70
N THR A 123 -3.65 20.77 -4.64
CA THR A 123 -3.75 20.50 -6.09
C THR A 123 -2.39 20.22 -6.72
N LYS A 124 -1.29 20.44 -5.97
CA LYS A 124 0.08 20.28 -6.44
C LYS A 124 0.62 18.92 -6.04
N ALA A 125 1.24 18.21 -6.98
CA ALA A 125 1.94 16.96 -6.74
C ALA A 125 3.14 17.10 -5.78
N ASP A 126 3.67 18.32 -5.61
CA ASP A 126 4.82 18.64 -4.73
C ASP A 126 4.46 18.86 -3.26
N SER A 127 3.24 18.58 -2.82
CA SER A 127 2.93 18.68 -1.40
C SER A 127 3.67 17.59 -0.63
N SER A 128 4.61 17.98 0.24
CA SER A 128 5.39 17.06 1.05
C SER A 128 4.48 16.24 1.98
N LEU A 129 4.50 14.92 1.80
CA LEU A 129 3.83 13.99 2.70
C LEU A 129 4.64 13.85 3.98
N SER A 130 3.98 13.93 5.13
CA SER A 130 4.61 13.60 6.40
C SER A 130 4.72 12.08 6.56
N PHE A 131 5.80 11.59 7.16
CA PHE A 131 5.95 10.16 7.50
C PHE A 131 4.75 9.65 8.32
N TRP A 132 4.25 10.46 9.29
CA TRP A 132 3.08 10.11 10.08
C TRP A 132 1.82 9.89 9.24
N GLN A 133 1.62 10.68 8.20
CA GLN A 133 0.48 10.50 7.30
C GLN A 133 0.57 9.17 6.57
N CYS A 134 1.76 8.81 6.08
CA CYS A 134 2.00 7.52 5.43
C CYS A 134 1.86 6.36 6.42
N PHE A 135 2.36 6.51 7.65
CA PHE A 135 2.27 5.50 8.69
C PHE A 135 0.81 5.21 9.09
N VAL A 136 0.03 6.24 9.45
CA VAL A 136 -1.38 6.11 9.83
C VAL A 136 -2.22 5.50 8.71
N ARG A 137 -1.96 5.91 7.47
CA ARG A 137 -2.64 5.38 6.29
C ARG A 137 -2.49 3.88 6.11
N ASN A 138 -1.34 3.32 6.50
CA ASN A 138 -1.00 1.92 6.29
C ASN A 138 -1.18 1.04 7.53
N LEU A 139 -1.75 1.56 8.63
CA LEU A 139 -1.98 0.80 9.86
C LEU A 139 -2.80 -0.48 9.67
N PHE A 140 -3.66 -0.53 8.64
CA PHE A 140 -4.45 -1.73 8.32
C PHE A 140 -3.59 -2.94 7.94
N VAL A 141 -2.31 -2.74 7.58
CA VAL A 141 -1.40 -3.84 7.20
C VAL A 141 -1.02 -4.72 8.40
N ILE A 142 -1.15 -4.21 9.63
CA ILE A 142 -0.82 -4.97 10.84
C ILE A 142 -1.90 -6.04 11.08
N PRO A 143 -1.56 -7.35 11.04
CA PRO A 143 -2.53 -8.44 11.14
C PRO A 143 -2.88 -8.79 12.60
N VAL A 144 -3.03 -7.78 13.47
CA VAL A 144 -3.30 -7.95 14.91
C VAL A 144 -4.52 -7.13 15.31
N PHE A 145 -5.33 -7.66 16.23
CA PHE A 145 -6.43 -6.90 16.81
C PHE A 145 -5.90 -5.68 17.61
N PRO A 146 -6.48 -4.45 17.44
CA PRO A 146 -7.71 -4.14 16.70
C PRO A 146 -7.50 -3.77 15.21
N PHE A 147 -6.26 -3.72 14.70
CA PHE A 147 -5.93 -3.23 13.36
C PHE A 147 -6.52 -4.09 12.24
N ILE A 148 -6.70 -5.39 12.47
CA ILE A 148 -7.33 -6.30 11.52
C ILE A 148 -8.77 -5.88 11.15
N LEU A 149 -9.45 -5.14 12.03
CA LEU A 149 -10.78 -4.61 11.74
C LEU A 149 -10.78 -3.59 10.60
N PHE A 150 -9.66 -2.90 10.38
CA PHE A 150 -9.52 -1.97 9.26
C PHE A 150 -9.57 -2.66 7.90
N TRP A 151 -9.30 -3.96 7.81
CA TRP A 151 -9.45 -4.72 6.56
C TRP A 151 -10.88 -4.70 6.03
N ILE A 152 -11.85 -4.60 6.93
CA ILE A 152 -13.27 -4.55 6.59
C ILE A 152 -13.78 -3.11 6.61
N ILE A 153 -13.51 -2.38 7.69
CA ILE A 153 -14.07 -1.04 7.93
C ILE A 153 -13.51 -0.02 6.93
N ASP A 154 -12.21 -0.07 6.64
CA ASP A 154 -11.53 0.91 5.80
C ASP A 154 -12.05 0.89 4.34
N PRO A 155 -12.14 -0.26 3.64
CA PRO A 155 -12.74 -0.31 2.32
C PRO A 155 -14.26 -0.05 2.33
N LEU A 156 -15.00 -0.50 3.35
CA LEU A 156 -16.44 -0.24 3.45
C LEU A 156 -16.73 1.27 3.52
N PHE A 157 -15.89 2.04 4.21
CA PHE A 157 -16.05 3.47 4.34
C PHE A 157 -16.04 4.21 3.00
N MET A 158 -15.37 3.66 1.96
CA MET A 158 -15.34 4.24 0.61
C MET A 158 -16.71 4.31 -0.05
N PHE A 159 -17.61 3.36 0.26
CA PHE A 159 -18.96 3.33 -0.32
C PHE A 159 -19.88 4.41 0.27
N PHE A 160 -19.60 4.85 1.50
CA PHE A 160 -20.39 5.87 2.20
C PHE A 160 -19.83 7.28 2.08
N ASN A 161 -18.64 7.44 1.47
CA ASN A 161 -18.01 8.75 1.33
C ASN A 161 -18.15 9.27 -0.10
N GLN A 162 -18.63 10.50 -0.28
CA GLN A 162 -18.79 11.19 -1.58
C GLN A 162 -17.48 11.25 -2.39
N HIS A 163 -16.33 11.27 -1.71
CA HIS A 163 -15.01 11.32 -2.34
C HIS A 163 -14.38 9.93 -2.55
N HIS A 164 -15.10 8.84 -2.26
CA HIS A 164 -14.58 7.48 -2.33
C HIS A 164 -13.23 7.29 -1.65
N GLN A 165 -13.01 7.99 -0.53
CA GLN A 165 -11.81 7.88 0.29
C GLN A 165 -11.98 6.80 1.34
N ARG A 166 -10.90 6.04 1.61
CA ARG A 166 -10.86 5.12 2.75
C ARG A 166 -10.85 5.88 4.08
N LEU A 167 -11.26 5.24 5.15
CA LEU A 167 -11.26 5.83 6.50
C LEU A 167 -9.86 6.32 6.89
N LEU A 168 -8.84 5.50 6.70
CA LEU A 168 -7.45 5.83 6.99
C LEU A 168 -6.89 6.93 6.07
N GLU A 169 -7.36 7.01 4.82
CA GLU A 169 -7.04 8.16 3.93
C GLU A 169 -7.60 9.48 4.47
N LYS A 170 -8.80 9.45 5.02
CA LYS A 170 -9.41 10.62 5.64
C LYS A 170 -8.67 11.03 6.92
N TRP A 171 -8.29 10.08 7.77
CA TRP A 171 -7.53 10.35 8.98
C TRP A 171 -6.13 10.87 8.70
N SER A 172 -5.43 10.30 7.72
CA SER A 172 -4.11 10.76 7.29
C SER A 172 -4.13 12.02 6.42
N ARG A 173 -5.34 12.52 6.06
CA ARG A 173 -5.53 13.66 5.15
C ARG A 173 -4.80 13.46 3.82
N THR A 174 -4.91 12.27 3.24
CA THR A 174 -4.29 11.93 1.96
C THR A 174 -5.33 11.51 0.94
N ARG A 175 -5.01 11.58 -0.35
CA ARG A 175 -5.88 11.15 -1.46
C ARG A 175 -5.06 10.43 -2.52
N MET A 176 -5.62 9.35 -3.08
CA MET A 176 -5.10 8.70 -4.28
C MET A 176 -5.67 9.37 -5.51
N ILE A 177 -4.80 9.83 -6.38
CA ILE A 177 -5.16 10.49 -7.64
C ILE A 177 -4.52 9.76 -8.83
N GLN A 178 -5.06 10.01 -10.00
CA GLN A 178 -4.43 9.72 -11.28
C GLN A 178 -4.39 11.01 -12.11
N MET A 179 -3.30 11.23 -12.84
CA MET A 179 -3.21 12.31 -13.81
C MET A 179 -3.92 11.88 -15.09
N MET A 180 -4.87 12.69 -15.54
CA MET A 180 -5.57 12.52 -16.80
C MET A 180 -5.18 13.66 -17.74
N GLU A 181 -4.90 13.32 -18.98
CA GLU A 181 -4.67 14.27 -20.08
C GLU A 181 -6.04 14.65 -20.67
N LEU A 182 -6.23 15.96 -20.93
CA LEU A 182 -7.42 16.51 -21.59
C LEU A 182 -7.18 16.58 -23.09
#